data_94a43a5c126c6a09312937ef82247c15
#
_entry.id   94a43a5c126c6a09312937ef82247c15
#
_cell.length_a   1.000
_cell.length_b   1.000
_cell.length_c   1.000
_cell.angle_alpha   90.00
_cell.angle_beta   90.00
_cell.angle_gamma   90.00
#
_symmetry.space_group_name_H-M   'P 1'
#
loop_
_entity.id
_entity.type
_entity.pdbx_description
1 polymer ?
#
loop_
_entity_poly.entity_id
_entity_poly.type
_entity_poly.pdbx_seq_one_letter_code
_entity_poly.pdbx_strand_id
1 'polypeptide(L)'
;MAGVMRTETLMALGKRQRGDMRPKLIGLAVVVFALLTAWSAFAADEPDLIFRRSTVFKWMSPNDKLATYGIDDPEIEGVACHFTVPEKGGFKGWLGLAEQVSDISLSCRQIAPIRFKAKAKLEQGEDMFSQRRSLFFKKMQIVRGCDAKRNTLVYMVYSDKLIDGSPKNSTSSVPIMPWGAADTAVQKCGDFFK
;
A
#
# COMPACT_ATOMS: atom_id res chain seq x y z
N MET A 1 86.57 -17.53 -33.41
CA MET A 1 87.11 -17.08 -32.09
C MET A 1 86.01 -16.34 -31.35
N ALA A 2 85.61 -16.90 -30.22
CA ALA A 2 85.14 -16.21 -29.05
C ALA A 2 83.93 -15.26 -29.25
N GLY A 3 82.89 -15.31 -28.47
CA GLY A 3 82.66 -15.81 -27.12
C GLY A 3 81.17 -15.74 -26.79
N VAL A 4 80.79 -16.74 -26.10
CA VAL A 4 79.49 -16.89 -25.41
C VAL A 4 79.44 -15.92 -24.26
N MET A 5 78.38 -15.11 -24.13
CA MET A 5 78.02 -14.58 -22.83
C MET A 5 76.50 -14.75 -22.59
N ARG A 6 76.23 -15.53 -21.59
CA ARG A 6 74.97 -15.73 -20.86
C ARG A 6 74.39 -14.39 -20.41
N THR A 7 73.11 -14.21 -20.55
CA THR A 7 72.33 -13.41 -19.63
C THR A 7 71.05 -14.16 -19.27
N GLU A 8 71.18 -15.02 -18.30
CA GLU A 8 70.07 -15.28 -17.38
C GLU A 8 69.93 -14.07 -16.50
N THR A 9 68.78 -13.55 -16.37
CA THR A 9 68.15 -12.98 -15.17
C THR A 9 66.99 -12.08 -15.61
N LEU A 10 65.83 -12.40 -15.11
CA LEU A 10 64.70 -11.57 -14.76
C LEU A 10 63.34 -12.17 -15.21
N MET A 11 63.04 -13.36 -14.69
CA MET A 11 61.66 -13.75 -14.50
C MET A 11 61.38 -13.83 -13.00
N ALA A 12 61.10 -12.68 -12.43
CA ALA A 12 60.49 -12.62 -11.11
C ALA A 12 59.84 -11.23 -10.96
N LEU A 13 58.59 -11.12 -11.30
CA LEU A 13 57.73 -10.08 -10.70
C LEU A 13 56.27 -10.25 -11.19
N GLY A 14 55.42 -10.51 -10.26
CA GLY A 14 54.01 -10.28 -10.51
C GLY A 14 53.08 -11.39 -10.09
N LYS A 15 53.34 -12.05 -8.98
CA LYS A 15 52.27 -12.78 -8.26
C LYS A 15 51.33 -11.74 -7.63
N ARG A 16 50.42 -11.23 -8.45
CA ARG A 16 49.30 -10.39 -7.98
C ARG A 16 48.50 -11.25 -6.98
N GLN A 17 48.64 -10.98 -5.70
CA GLN A 17 47.80 -11.50 -4.65
C GLN A 17 46.35 -11.08 -4.98
N ARG A 18 45.54 -12.01 -5.52
CA ARG A 18 44.09 -11.90 -5.44
C ARG A 18 43.77 -11.98 -3.96
N GLY A 19 43.42 -10.84 -3.40
CA GLY A 19 42.91 -10.76 -2.06
C GLY A 19 41.72 -11.71 -1.94
N ASP A 20 41.92 -12.74 -1.13
CA ASP A 20 40.89 -13.69 -0.74
C ASP A 20 39.81 -12.92 0.02
N MET A 21 38.77 -12.48 -0.71
CA MET A 21 37.60 -11.83 -0.12
C MET A 21 36.90 -12.88 0.73
N ARG A 22 37.16 -12.80 2.03
CA ARG A 22 36.71 -13.78 3.02
C ARG A 22 35.22 -14.07 2.83
N PRO A 23 34.80 -15.34 2.75
CA PRO A 23 33.40 -15.73 2.46
C PRO A 23 32.38 -15.14 3.46
N LYS A 24 32.83 -14.72 4.64
CA LYS A 24 32.02 -14.01 5.65
C LYS A 24 31.53 -12.63 5.21
N LEU A 25 32.28 -11.89 4.40
CA LEU A 25 31.88 -10.57 3.89
C LEU A 25 30.85 -10.70 2.75
N ILE A 26 31.01 -11.73 1.91
CA ILE A 26 30.02 -12.01 0.84
C ILE A 26 28.69 -12.45 1.45
N GLY A 27 28.73 -13.32 2.46
CA GLY A 27 27.52 -13.74 3.17
C GLY A 27 26.78 -12.59 3.84
N LEU A 28 27.51 -11.65 4.47
CA LEU A 28 26.92 -10.46 5.10
C LEU A 28 26.26 -9.53 4.07
N ALA A 29 26.90 -9.31 2.92
CA ALA A 29 26.38 -8.48 1.86
C ALA A 29 25.09 -9.06 1.24
N VAL A 30 25.01 -10.37 1.05
CA VAL A 30 23.82 -11.06 0.53
C VAL A 30 22.67 -10.96 1.53
N VAL A 31 22.92 -11.14 2.81
CA VAL A 31 21.89 -11.01 3.86
C VAL A 31 21.37 -9.58 3.95
N VAL A 32 22.23 -8.58 3.91
CA VAL A 32 21.83 -7.17 3.93
C VAL A 32 21.01 -6.82 2.68
N PHE A 33 21.42 -7.29 1.51
CA PHE A 33 20.68 -7.06 0.27
C PHE A 33 19.31 -7.75 0.30
N ALA A 34 19.21 -8.98 0.81
CA ALA A 34 17.95 -9.69 0.98
C ALA A 34 17.01 -8.98 1.97
N LEU A 35 17.53 -8.41 3.06
CA LEU A 35 16.76 -7.63 4.03
C LEU A 35 16.26 -6.30 3.44
N LEU A 36 17.05 -5.63 2.61
CA LEU A 36 16.65 -4.39 1.94
C LEU A 36 15.57 -4.63 0.88
N THR A 37 15.62 -5.75 0.14
CA THR A 37 14.58 -6.10 -0.83
C THR A 37 13.29 -6.57 -0.17
N ALA A 38 13.36 -7.19 1.00
CA ALA A 38 12.17 -7.58 1.76
C ALA A 38 11.38 -6.37 2.30
N TRP A 39 12.05 -5.26 2.60
CA TRP A 39 11.38 -4.06 3.13
C TRP A 39 10.53 -3.33 2.08
N SER A 40 10.88 -3.40 0.81
CA SER A 40 10.08 -2.79 -0.26
C SER A 40 8.74 -3.49 -0.52
N ALA A 41 8.58 -4.75 -0.11
CA ALA A 41 7.33 -5.50 -0.29
C ALA A 41 6.25 -5.16 0.77
N PHE A 42 6.59 -4.46 1.85
CA PHE A 42 5.65 -4.14 2.93
C PHE A 42 4.96 -2.78 2.79
N ALA A 43 5.34 -1.96 1.80
CA ALA A 43 4.83 -0.60 1.63
C ALA A 43 3.56 -0.49 0.77
N ALA A 44 3.06 -1.61 0.20
CA ALA A 44 2.05 -1.58 -0.85
C ALA A 44 0.60 -1.38 -0.36
N ASP A 45 0.33 -1.48 0.95
CA ASP A 45 -1.04 -1.45 1.50
C ASP A 45 -1.32 -0.22 2.39
N GLU A 46 -0.41 0.75 2.46
CA GLU A 46 -0.66 1.97 3.23
C GLU A 46 -1.29 3.04 2.33
N PRO A 47 -2.36 3.73 2.81
CA PRO A 47 -3.00 4.76 2.03
C PRO A 47 -2.09 5.98 1.87
N ASP A 48 -2.10 6.55 0.66
CA ASP A 48 -1.35 7.74 0.32
C ASP A 48 -2.00 8.99 0.91
N LEU A 49 -1.26 9.74 1.69
CA LEU A 49 -1.74 11.03 2.18
C LEU A 49 -1.78 12.04 1.05
N ILE A 50 -2.97 12.54 0.73
CA ILE A 50 -3.17 13.57 -0.31
C ILE A 50 -2.99 14.97 0.29
N PHE A 51 -3.74 15.29 1.34
CA PHE A 51 -3.58 16.55 2.07
C PHE A 51 -4.16 16.49 3.49
N ARG A 52 -3.76 17.50 4.28
CA ARG A 52 -4.33 17.76 5.61
C ARG A 52 -4.84 19.19 5.70
N ARG A 53 -5.98 19.38 6.36
CA ARG A 53 -6.55 20.68 6.66
C ARG A 53 -6.81 20.85 8.15
N SER A 54 -6.26 21.89 8.76
CA SER A 54 -6.59 22.25 10.15
C SER A 54 -8.04 22.74 10.23
N THR A 55 -8.78 22.24 11.23
CA THR A 55 -10.21 22.57 11.41
C THR A 55 -10.44 23.51 12.59
N VAL A 56 -9.60 23.42 13.63
CA VAL A 56 -9.74 24.22 14.85
C VAL A 56 -8.39 24.80 15.23
N PHE A 57 -8.36 26.09 15.54
CA PHE A 57 -7.20 26.74 16.12
C PHE A 57 -7.18 26.53 17.65
N LYS A 58 -6.10 25.96 18.16
CA LYS A 58 -5.84 25.77 19.59
C LYS A 58 -4.55 26.48 19.95
N TRP A 59 -4.60 27.44 20.88
CA TRP A 59 -3.43 28.27 21.24
C TRP A 59 -2.26 27.47 21.83
N MET A 60 -2.55 26.44 22.63
CA MET A 60 -1.49 25.75 23.40
C MET A 60 -1.33 24.26 23.04
N SER A 61 -1.96 23.79 21.98
CA SER A 61 -1.84 22.41 21.51
C SER A 61 -1.94 22.34 20.00
N PRO A 62 -1.35 21.31 19.34
CA PRO A 62 -1.54 21.09 17.92
C PRO A 62 -3.02 21.01 17.56
N ASN A 63 -3.38 21.65 16.44
CA ASN A 63 -4.76 21.74 15.96
C ASN A 63 -5.29 20.36 15.51
N ASP A 64 -6.59 20.16 15.69
CA ASP A 64 -7.29 19.06 15.05
C ASP A 64 -7.30 19.28 13.53
N LYS A 65 -7.20 18.20 12.76
CA LYS A 65 -7.08 18.23 11.30
C LYS A 65 -8.04 17.23 10.68
N LEU A 66 -8.42 17.48 9.45
CA LEU A 66 -8.95 16.47 8.53
C LEU A 66 -7.82 16.04 7.61
N ALA A 67 -7.61 14.75 7.48
CA ALA A 67 -6.64 14.17 6.56
C ALA A 67 -7.38 13.35 5.51
N THR A 68 -7.07 13.64 4.23
CA THR A 68 -7.61 12.91 3.08
C THR A 68 -6.53 12.01 2.52
N TYR A 69 -6.90 10.75 2.34
CA TYR A 69 -6.05 9.70 1.83
C TYR A 69 -6.61 9.12 0.54
N GLY A 70 -5.73 8.63 -0.33
CA GLY A 70 -6.04 7.85 -1.51
C GLY A 70 -5.56 6.42 -1.34
N ILE A 71 -6.29 5.47 -1.92
CA ILE A 71 -5.93 4.06 -1.94
C ILE A 71 -6.55 3.36 -3.14
N ASP A 72 -5.81 2.47 -3.77
CA ASP A 72 -6.29 1.62 -4.85
C ASP A 72 -6.82 0.29 -4.31
N ASP A 73 -7.77 -0.32 -5.02
CA ASP A 73 -8.23 -1.66 -4.65
C ASP A 73 -7.14 -2.69 -4.98
N PRO A 74 -6.65 -3.46 -4.00
CA PRO A 74 -5.56 -4.40 -4.22
C PRO A 74 -5.93 -5.59 -5.11
N GLU A 75 -7.23 -5.91 -5.26
CA GLU A 75 -7.72 -7.07 -6.05
C GLU A 75 -8.46 -6.66 -7.32
N ILE A 76 -8.84 -5.38 -7.45
CA ILE A 76 -9.61 -4.86 -8.57
C ILE A 76 -8.88 -3.64 -9.15
N GLU A 77 -8.20 -3.85 -10.26
CA GLU A 77 -7.52 -2.77 -10.98
C GLU A 77 -8.52 -1.76 -11.55
N GLY A 78 -8.11 -0.51 -11.63
CA GLY A 78 -8.92 0.57 -12.22
C GLY A 78 -9.91 1.20 -11.26
N VAL A 79 -9.83 0.92 -9.96
CA VAL A 79 -10.63 1.58 -8.92
C VAL A 79 -9.70 2.25 -7.92
N ALA A 80 -9.95 3.53 -7.65
CA ALA A 80 -9.33 4.29 -6.57
C ALA A 80 -10.39 4.83 -5.62
N CYS A 81 -10.09 4.80 -4.33
CA CYS A 81 -10.91 5.33 -3.26
C CYS A 81 -10.20 6.48 -2.55
N HIS A 82 -10.93 7.53 -2.25
CA HIS A 82 -10.49 8.61 -1.37
C HIS A 82 -11.36 8.63 -0.12
N PHE A 83 -10.73 8.78 1.02
CA PHE A 83 -11.45 8.86 2.28
C PHE A 83 -10.83 9.94 3.18
N THR A 84 -11.67 10.56 4.01
CA THR A 84 -11.25 11.62 4.91
C THR A 84 -11.57 11.20 6.33
N VAL A 85 -10.58 11.34 7.19
CA VAL A 85 -10.68 11.02 8.63
C VAL A 85 -10.22 12.20 9.48
N PRO A 86 -10.81 12.40 10.67
CA PRO A 86 -10.34 13.37 11.63
C PRO A 86 -9.07 12.86 12.34
N GLU A 87 -8.04 13.70 12.37
CA GLU A 87 -6.83 13.51 13.15
C GLU A 87 -6.83 14.51 14.34
N LYS A 88 -6.83 14.00 15.57
CA LYS A 88 -6.68 14.87 16.74
C LYS A 88 -5.23 15.30 16.90
N GLY A 89 -5.04 16.61 17.15
CA GLY A 89 -3.76 17.18 17.51
C GLY A 89 -3.39 16.90 18.97
N GLY A 90 -2.11 17.10 19.32
CA GLY A 90 -1.59 16.97 20.68
C GLY A 90 -0.90 15.64 20.96
N PHE A 91 -0.31 15.57 22.17
CA PHE A 91 0.48 14.42 22.62
C PHE A 91 -0.34 13.10 22.63
N LYS A 92 -1.62 13.18 22.98
CA LYS A 92 -2.53 12.02 22.96
C LYS A 92 -2.84 11.54 21.55
N GLY A 93 -2.88 12.45 20.57
CA GLY A 93 -3.03 12.10 19.15
C GLY A 93 -1.79 11.39 18.61
N TRP A 94 -0.60 11.85 19.00
CA TRP A 94 0.67 11.23 18.63
C TRP A 94 0.81 9.78 19.16
N LEU A 95 0.29 9.50 20.35
CA LEU A 95 0.27 8.15 20.93
C LEU A 95 -0.86 7.25 20.39
N GLY A 96 -1.70 7.75 19.48
CA GLY A 96 -2.85 6.99 18.96
C GLY A 96 -3.94 6.72 20.00
N LEU A 97 -3.88 7.34 21.17
CA LEU A 97 -4.78 7.10 22.31
C LEU A 97 -6.04 7.98 22.31
N ALA A 98 -6.09 9.01 21.44
CA ALA A 98 -7.13 10.03 21.49
C ALA A 98 -8.19 9.92 20.39
N GLU A 99 -8.27 8.82 19.67
CA GLU A 99 -9.10 8.74 18.50
C GLU A 99 -10.53 8.31 18.80
N GLN A 100 -11.40 9.27 18.80
CA GLN A 100 -12.82 9.07 18.51
C GLN A 100 -12.97 9.35 17.01
N VAL A 101 -12.93 8.33 16.18
CA VAL A 101 -13.28 8.47 14.76
C VAL A 101 -14.78 8.69 14.71
N SER A 102 -15.19 9.95 14.58
CA SER A 102 -16.62 10.28 14.59
C SER A 102 -17.25 10.24 13.23
N ASP A 103 -16.57 10.72 12.20
CA ASP A 103 -17.14 10.81 10.85
C ASP A 103 -16.06 10.46 9.81
N ILE A 104 -16.37 9.51 8.95
CA ILE A 104 -15.53 9.06 7.85
C ILE A 104 -16.29 9.30 6.56
N SER A 105 -15.69 9.98 5.60
CA SER A 105 -16.23 10.08 4.24
C SER A 105 -15.49 9.12 3.32
N LEU A 106 -16.21 8.55 2.35
CA LEU A 106 -15.64 7.64 1.34
C LEU A 106 -16.15 8.03 -0.04
N SER A 107 -15.25 8.08 -1.02
CA SER A 107 -15.57 8.26 -2.43
C SER A 107 -14.67 7.36 -3.26
N CYS A 108 -15.23 6.36 -3.91
CA CYS A 108 -14.51 5.48 -4.83
C CYS A 108 -14.95 5.76 -6.28
N ARG A 109 -14.02 5.65 -7.22
CA ARG A 109 -14.27 5.90 -8.64
C ARG A 109 -13.50 4.96 -9.53
N GLN A 110 -14.08 4.68 -10.68
CA GLN A 110 -13.34 4.09 -11.79
C GLN A 110 -12.35 5.12 -12.34
N ILE A 111 -11.07 4.73 -12.43
CA ILE A 111 -9.97 5.59 -12.91
C ILE A 111 -9.23 4.99 -14.12
N ALA A 112 -9.54 3.74 -14.45
CA ALA A 112 -9.01 2.99 -15.60
C ALA A 112 -9.99 1.86 -15.96
N PRO A 113 -9.74 1.06 -17.01
CA PRO A 113 -10.51 -0.17 -17.26
C PRO A 113 -10.52 -1.04 -16.01
N ILE A 114 -11.71 -1.42 -15.54
CA ILE A 114 -11.81 -2.31 -14.38
C ILE A 114 -11.43 -3.73 -14.78
N ARG A 115 -10.48 -4.31 -14.04
CA ARG A 115 -10.00 -5.68 -14.24
C ARG A 115 -9.87 -6.38 -12.88
N PHE A 116 -10.55 -7.50 -12.75
CA PHE A 116 -10.40 -8.38 -11.59
C PHE A 116 -9.13 -9.22 -11.75
N LYS A 117 -8.35 -9.38 -10.69
CA LYS A 117 -7.19 -10.27 -10.73
C LYS A 117 -7.65 -11.71 -10.99
N ALA A 118 -6.91 -12.45 -11.79
CA ALA A 118 -7.33 -13.75 -12.35
C ALA A 118 -7.69 -14.84 -11.32
N LYS A 119 -7.31 -14.67 -10.05
CA LYS A 119 -7.58 -15.62 -8.96
C LYS A 119 -8.53 -15.05 -7.90
N ALA A 120 -9.04 -13.85 -8.10
CA ALA A 120 -9.91 -13.22 -7.12
C ALA A 120 -11.23 -14.00 -7.01
N LYS A 121 -11.43 -14.67 -5.89
CA LYS A 121 -12.72 -15.17 -5.45
C LYS A 121 -13.11 -14.29 -4.27
N LEU A 122 -13.87 -13.25 -4.58
CA LEU A 122 -14.22 -12.22 -3.62
C LEU A 122 -15.50 -12.63 -2.87
N GLU A 123 -15.59 -12.26 -1.62
CA GLU A 123 -16.82 -12.46 -0.82
C GLU A 123 -17.55 -11.12 -0.64
N GLN A 124 -18.88 -11.19 -0.52
CA GLN A 124 -19.68 -9.99 -0.27
C GLN A 124 -19.38 -9.44 1.13
N GLY A 125 -19.00 -8.15 1.18
CA GLY A 125 -18.64 -7.50 2.43
C GLY A 125 -17.25 -7.88 2.96
N GLU A 126 -16.41 -8.46 2.12
CA GLU A 126 -15.02 -8.80 2.45
C GLU A 126 -14.20 -7.55 2.70
N ASP A 127 -13.33 -7.60 3.73
CA ASP A 127 -12.34 -6.57 3.98
C ASP A 127 -11.43 -6.39 2.74
N MET A 128 -11.32 -5.17 2.26
CA MET A 128 -10.48 -4.80 1.12
C MET A 128 -9.01 -5.12 1.39
N PHE A 129 -8.60 -5.11 2.66
CA PHE A 129 -7.27 -5.46 3.12
C PHE A 129 -7.34 -6.64 4.08
N SER A 130 -7.10 -7.85 3.60
CA SER A 130 -7.19 -9.10 4.37
C SER A 130 -6.19 -9.22 5.51
N GLN A 131 -5.20 -8.35 5.57
CA GLN A 131 -4.22 -8.30 6.66
C GLN A 131 -4.15 -6.89 7.22
N ARG A 132 -4.55 -6.72 8.48
CA ARG A 132 -4.42 -5.49 9.27
C ARG A 132 -2.94 -5.15 9.54
N ARG A 133 -2.16 -4.96 8.50
CA ARG A 133 -0.71 -4.68 8.59
C ARG A 133 -0.44 -3.25 9.00
N SER A 134 -1.30 -2.32 8.60
CA SER A 134 -1.18 -0.91 8.96
C SER A 134 -1.91 -0.62 10.28
N LEU A 135 -1.30 0.20 11.14
CA LEU A 135 -1.95 0.74 12.34
C LEU A 135 -3.20 1.57 11.99
N PHE A 136 -3.23 2.09 10.77
CA PHE A 136 -4.34 2.88 10.23
C PHE A 136 -5.62 2.04 10.13
N PHE A 137 -5.56 0.84 9.53
CA PHE A 137 -6.70 -0.05 9.34
C PHE A 137 -7.11 -0.85 10.59
N LYS A 138 -6.39 -0.71 11.70
CA LYS A 138 -6.83 -1.33 12.98
C LYS A 138 -8.10 -0.70 13.55
N LYS A 139 -8.43 0.52 13.10
CA LYS A 139 -9.54 1.30 13.66
C LYS A 139 -10.63 1.63 12.64
N MET A 140 -10.32 1.46 11.36
CA MET A 140 -11.21 1.73 10.24
C MET A 140 -11.13 0.55 9.27
N GLN A 141 -12.27 0.07 8.83
CA GLN A 141 -12.38 -1.02 7.88
C GLN A 141 -12.99 -0.52 6.58
N ILE A 142 -12.45 -0.94 5.46
CA ILE A 142 -13.05 -0.74 4.15
C ILE A 142 -13.40 -2.11 3.60
N VAL A 143 -14.68 -2.33 3.39
CA VAL A 143 -15.22 -3.56 2.80
C VAL A 143 -15.75 -3.29 1.40
N ARG A 144 -15.77 -4.32 0.58
CA ARG A 144 -16.32 -4.25 -0.78
C ARG A 144 -17.31 -5.34 -1.04
N GLY A 145 -18.20 -5.07 -1.98
CA GLY A 145 -19.20 -6.01 -2.47
C GLY A 145 -19.56 -5.71 -3.91
N CYS A 146 -20.39 -6.55 -4.50
CA CYS A 146 -20.91 -6.42 -5.85
C CYS A 146 -22.43 -6.41 -5.87
N ASP A 147 -23.02 -5.36 -6.43
CA ASP A 147 -24.42 -5.38 -6.90
C ASP A 147 -24.42 -5.98 -8.32
N ALA A 148 -24.58 -7.30 -8.40
CA ALA A 148 -24.53 -8.03 -9.66
C ALA A 148 -25.64 -7.60 -10.63
N LYS A 149 -26.80 -7.17 -10.11
CA LYS A 149 -27.92 -6.71 -10.93
C LYS A 149 -27.58 -5.44 -11.71
N ARG A 150 -26.77 -4.55 -11.10
CA ARG A 150 -26.40 -3.25 -11.69
C ARG A 150 -24.97 -3.23 -12.19
N ASN A 151 -24.26 -4.33 -12.09
CA ASN A 151 -22.82 -4.44 -12.40
C ASN A 151 -22.02 -3.31 -11.72
N THR A 152 -22.18 -3.16 -10.41
CA THR A 152 -21.65 -2.04 -9.64
C THR A 152 -20.90 -2.57 -8.44
N LEU A 153 -19.66 -2.12 -8.26
CA LEU A 153 -18.91 -2.34 -7.04
C LEU A 153 -19.43 -1.41 -5.95
N VAL A 154 -19.58 -1.93 -4.75
CA VAL A 154 -20.03 -1.17 -3.58
C VAL A 154 -18.94 -1.23 -2.52
N TYR A 155 -18.47 -0.08 -2.09
CA TYR A 155 -17.49 0.05 -1.03
C TYR A 155 -18.13 0.70 0.17
N MET A 156 -17.83 0.20 1.36
CA MET A 156 -18.25 0.80 2.61
C MET A 156 -17.08 0.91 3.57
N VAL A 157 -16.92 2.09 4.13
CA VAL A 157 -15.98 2.31 5.24
C VAL A 157 -16.75 2.42 6.55
N TYR A 158 -16.25 1.80 7.61
CA TYR A 158 -16.81 1.93 8.95
C TYR A 158 -15.72 1.91 10.03
N SER A 159 -16.07 2.41 11.21
CA SER A 159 -15.19 2.40 12.38
C SER A 159 -15.46 1.16 13.22
N ASP A 160 -14.42 0.44 13.63
CA ASP A 160 -14.53 -0.69 14.58
C ASP A 160 -14.98 -0.27 15.97
N LYS A 161 -14.94 1.03 16.28
CA LYS A 161 -15.27 1.54 17.62
C LYS A 161 -16.73 1.97 17.72
N LEU A 162 -17.50 1.23 18.47
CA LEU A 162 -18.83 1.64 18.94
C LEU A 162 -18.67 2.64 20.08
N ILE A 163 -19.18 3.87 19.91
CA ILE A 163 -19.21 4.88 20.97
C ILE A 163 -20.59 4.94 21.60
N ASP A 164 -21.63 5.00 20.77
CA ASP A 164 -23.05 4.89 21.13
C ASP A 164 -23.83 4.55 19.85
N GLY A 165 -24.63 3.49 19.86
CA GLY A 165 -25.45 3.07 18.73
C GLY A 165 -24.63 2.36 17.62
N SER A 166 -24.96 2.62 16.35
CA SER A 166 -24.33 1.99 15.19
C SER A 166 -22.95 2.60 14.87
N PRO A 167 -22.01 1.80 14.30
CA PRO A 167 -20.75 2.33 13.80
C PRO A 167 -20.99 3.44 12.77
N LYS A 168 -20.18 4.50 12.86
CA LYS A 168 -20.15 5.52 11.79
C LYS A 168 -19.66 4.89 10.51
N ASN A 169 -20.36 5.12 9.42
CA ASN A 169 -20.06 4.52 8.13
C ASN A 169 -20.33 5.47 6.97
N SER A 170 -19.74 5.16 5.82
CA SER A 170 -19.98 5.83 4.55
C SER A 170 -19.90 4.81 3.42
N THR A 171 -20.77 4.93 2.42
CA THR A 171 -20.83 4.03 1.27
C THR A 171 -20.57 4.76 -0.02
N SER A 172 -19.82 4.13 -0.92
CA SER A 172 -19.55 4.60 -2.27
C SER A 172 -19.82 3.50 -3.28
N SER A 173 -20.38 3.85 -4.43
CA SER A 173 -20.70 2.91 -5.51
C SER A 173 -19.93 3.27 -6.77
N VAL A 174 -19.35 2.26 -7.43
CA VAL A 174 -18.55 2.38 -8.66
C VAL A 174 -19.18 1.50 -9.74
N PRO A 175 -20.03 2.06 -10.62
CA PRO A 175 -20.51 1.33 -11.79
C PRO A 175 -19.35 0.89 -12.67
N ILE A 176 -19.36 -0.36 -13.13
CA ILE A 176 -18.35 -0.88 -14.05
C ILE A 176 -18.77 -0.50 -15.46
N MET A 177 -18.07 0.49 -16.03
CA MET A 177 -18.38 1.06 -17.33
C MET A 177 -17.23 0.86 -18.30
N PRO A 178 -17.49 0.85 -19.63
CA PRO A 178 -16.41 0.88 -20.62
C PRO A 178 -15.52 2.10 -20.40
N TRP A 179 -14.21 1.89 -20.41
CA TRP A 179 -13.22 2.96 -20.28
C TRP A 179 -12.74 3.41 -21.65
N GLY A 180 -13.50 4.31 -22.26
CA GLY A 180 -13.26 4.78 -23.61
C GLY A 180 -13.71 3.77 -24.71
N ALA A 181 -13.55 4.15 -25.97
CA ALA A 181 -14.03 3.38 -27.11
C ALA A 181 -13.28 2.03 -27.34
N ALA A 182 -12.06 1.92 -26.84
CA ALA A 182 -11.24 0.71 -26.98
C ALA A 182 -11.54 -0.36 -25.91
N ASP A 183 -12.22 -0.02 -24.83
CA ASP A 183 -12.54 -0.96 -23.76
C ASP A 183 -13.85 -1.69 -24.06
N THR A 184 -13.77 -2.72 -24.91
CA THR A 184 -14.92 -3.52 -25.32
C THR A 184 -15.23 -4.71 -24.40
N ALA A 185 -14.32 -5.04 -23.49
CA ALA A 185 -14.41 -6.22 -22.62
C ALA A 185 -14.75 -5.85 -21.17
N VAL A 186 -15.93 -5.28 -20.98
CA VAL A 186 -16.43 -4.94 -19.64
C VAL A 186 -16.73 -6.20 -18.83
N GLN A 187 -16.04 -6.38 -17.70
CA GLN A 187 -16.25 -7.52 -16.82
C GLN A 187 -17.52 -7.34 -15.97
N LYS A 188 -18.13 -8.45 -15.58
CA LYS A 188 -19.28 -8.45 -14.67
C LYS A 188 -18.79 -8.82 -13.27
N CYS A 189 -19.03 -7.95 -12.29
CA CYS A 189 -18.59 -8.23 -10.92
C CYS A 189 -19.22 -9.51 -10.35
N GLY A 190 -20.45 -9.86 -10.75
CA GLY A 190 -21.11 -11.08 -10.30
C GLY A 190 -20.39 -12.38 -10.67
N ASP A 191 -19.46 -12.35 -11.63
CA ASP A 191 -18.69 -13.55 -12.01
C ASP A 191 -17.53 -13.82 -11.02
N PHE A 192 -17.16 -12.82 -10.20
CA PHE A 192 -16.03 -12.86 -9.28
C PHE A 192 -16.44 -12.87 -7.80
N PHE A 193 -17.65 -12.42 -7.49
CA PHE A 193 -18.19 -12.41 -6.12
C PHE A 193 -19.08 -13.62 -5.85
N LYS A 194 -18.99 -14.13 -4.61
CA LYS A 194 -19.84 -15.20 -4.10
C LYS A 194 -20.90 -14.65 -3.12
#